data_912fca387c1b14b77d6c2f9e2e2afedb
#
_entry.id   912fca387c1b14b77d6c2f9e2e2afedb
#
_cell.length_a   1.000
_cell.length_b   1.000
_cell.length_c   1.000
_cell.angle_alpha   90.00
_cell.angle_beta   90.00
_cell.angle_gamma   90.00
#
_symmetry.space_group_name_H-M   'P 1'
#
loop_
_entity.id
_entity.type
_entity.pdbx_description
1 polymer ?
#
loop_
_entity_poly.entity_id
_entity_poly.type
_entity_poly.pdbx_seq_one_letter_code
_entity_poly.pdbx_strand_id
1 'polypeptide(L)'
;MKASVFLALLAVAGAFALPSQDIETKDITTDFIINLIHRYIELIKGAGLDPLKIKNVAYEYNGNLLQLKAFVEDLQFTGASNIVINNLHNNIFLSLYDFDVVIPELSLTVGDSGIEANIWENIVSAEFRGSLSIKNIRLAGQVRYRGSLIVGVEIVSIVMQTGIGGIEADVNVIANGNDHSAAINVFLNDTLPNTLENYRNEINALLARIIMAIINRRT
;
A
#
# COMPACT_ATOMS: atom_id res chain seq x y z
N MET A 1 -4.70 7.43 -4.14
CA MET A 1 -3.27 7.18 -4.33
C MET A 1 -2.44 6.98 -3.06
N LYS A 2 -2.95 7.28 -1.87
CA LYS A 2 -2.20 7.06 -0.60
C LYS A 2 -2.45 5.68 0.05
N ALA A 3 -3.50 4.97 -0.34
CA ALA A 3 -3.94 3.77 0.35
C ALA A 3 -3.13 2.50 0.03
N SER A 4 -2.71 2.30 -1.22
CA SER A 4 -2.06 1.03 -1.63
C SER A 4 -0.59 0.95 -1.23
N VAL A 5 0.14 2.04 -1.33
CA VAL A 5 1.52 2.16 -0.79
C VAL A 5 1.47 2.14 0.73
N PHE A 6 0.42 2.73 1.33
CA PHE A 6 0.18 2.71 2.76
C PHE A 6 -0.17 1.30 3.27
N LEU A 7 -0.89 0.48 2.52
CA LEU A 7 -1.20 -0.91 2.86
C LEU A 7 0.03 -1.82 2.81
N ALA A 8 0.91 -1.69 1.81
CA ALA A 8 2.16 -2.44 1.76
C ALA A 8 3.13 -2.01 2.88
N LEU A 9 3.18 -0.70 3.18
CA LEU A 9 3.93 -0.16 4.32
C LEU A 9 3.31 -0.52 5.67
N LEU A 10 1.97 -0.56 5.76
CA LEU A 10 1.25 -1.07 6.94
C LEU A 10 1.47 -2.58 7.12
N ALA A 11 1.69 -3.35 6.06
CA ALA A 11 2.04 -4.76 6.18
C ALA A 11 3.41 -4.96 6.83
N VAL A 12 4.41 -4.19 6.41
CA VAL A 12 5.73 -4.22 7.03
C VAL A 12 5.70 -3.56 8.41
N ALA A 13 5.07 -2.39 8.56
CA ALA A 13 4.91 -1.72 9.84
C ALA A 13 3.92 -2.45 10.78
N GLY A 14 2.89 -3.10 10.25
CA GLY A 14 1.95 -3.93 11.00
C GLY A 14 2.58 -5.21 11.52
N ALA A 15 3.56 -5.79 10.83
CA ALA A 15 4.36 -6.89 11.33
C ALA A 15 5.16 -6.50 12.59
N PHE A 16 5.53 -5.23 12.72
CA PHE A 16 6.16 -4.67 13.92
C PHE A 16 5.15 -4.07 14.93
N ALA A 17 3.87 -3.97 14.57
CA ALA A 17 2.84 -3.20 15.28
C ALA A 17 1.73 -4.03 15.92
N LEU A 18 1.87 -5.37 15.98
CA LEU A 18 0.89 -6.22 16.68
C LEU A 18 0.94 -5.96 18.19
N PRO A 19 -0.25 -5.90 18.88
CA PRO A 19 -0.29 -5.71 20.32
C PRO A 19 0.48 -6.83 21.02
N SER A 20 1.23 -6.45 22.04
CA SER A 20 1.92 -7.35 22.97
C SER A 20 0.91 -8.20 23.73
N GLN A 21 0.45 -9.30 23.17
CA GLN A 21 -0.07 -10.42 23.91
C GLN A 21 1.06 -11.41 24.08
N ASP A 22 1.52 -11.56 25.32
CA ASP A 22 2.41 -12.59 25.86
C ASP A 22 3.33 -13.26 24.82
N ILE A 23 4.30 -12.51 24.33
CA ILE A 23 5.39 -13.05 23.56
C ILE A 23 6.38 -13.60 24.60
N GLU A 24 6.21 -14.88 24.96
CA GLU A 24 7.33 -15.63 25.52
C GLU A 24 8.57 -15.35 24.67
N THR A 25 9.68 -15.07 25.32
CA THR A 25 11.00 -14.72 24.80
C THR A 25 11.47 -15.73 23.73
N LYS A 26 10.94 -15.62 22.52
CA LYS A 26 11.48 -16.28 21.33
C LYS A 26 12.30 -15.27 20.56
N ASP A 27 13.52 -15.65 20.20
CA ASP A 27 14.38 -14.87 19.31
C ASP A 27 13.55 -14.29 18.17
N ILE A 28 13.75 -12.99 17.80
CA ILE A 28 13.23 -12.47 16.54
C ILE A 28 14.00 -13.21 15.44
N THR A 29 13.58 -14.42 15.24
CA THR A 29 14.14 -15.28 14.21
C THR A 29 13.50 -14.89 12.89
N THR A 30 14.17 -15.18 11.82
CA THR A 30 13.63 -15.09 10.46
C THR A 30 12.25 -15.75 10.38
N ASP A 31 12.06 -16.89 11.06
CA ASP A 31 10.79 -17.62 11.13
C ASP A 31 9.65 -16.79 11.77
N PHE A 32 9.95 -15.98 12.77
CA PHE A 32 8.94 -15.12 13.39
C PHE A 32 8.41 -14.08 12.37
N ILE A 33 9.30 -13.43 11.61
CA ILE A 33 8.91 -12.47 10.57
C ILE A 33 8.13 -13.14 9.43
N ILE A 34 8.58 -14.32 9.00
CA ILE A 34 7.87 -15.13 7.99
C ILE A 34 6.45 -15.45 8.48
N ASN A 35 6.29 -15.88 9.71
CA ASN A 35 5.00 -16.20 10.30
C ASN A 35 4.09 -14.96 10.41
N LEU A 36 4.65 -13.78 10.70
CA LEU A 36 3.89 -12.53 10.69
C LEU A 36 3.38 -12.18 9.29
N ILE A 37 4.22 -12.32 8.26
CA ILE A 37 3.83 -12.09 6.87
C ILE A 37 2.72 -13.07 6.46
N HIS A 38 2.88 -14.36 6.77
CA HIS A 38 1.84 -15.37 6.48
C HIS A 38 0.53 -15.05 7.18
N ARG A 39 0.58 -14.70 8.47
CA ARG A 39 -0.61 -14.31 9.23
C ARG A 39 -1.30 -13.08 8.64
N TYR A 40 -0.54 -12.09 8.16
CA TYR A 40 -1.08 -10.93 7.46
C TYR A 40 -1.77 -11.33 6.15
N ILE A 41 -1.16 -12.21 5.36
CA ILE A 41 -1.75 -12.77 4.13
C ILE A 41 -3.09 -13.46 4.43
N GLU A 42 -3.12 -14.30 5.47
CA GLU A 42 -4.35 -15.00 5.89
C GLU A 42 -5.44 -14.02 6.36
N LEU A 43 -5.07 -12.97 7.10
CA LEU A 43 -6.02 -11.94 7.54
C LEU A 43 -6.64 -11.19 6.37
N ILE A 44 -5.82 -10.78 5.38
CA ILE A 44 -6.32 -10.09 4.17
C ILE A 44 -7.27 -11.00 3.39
N LYS A 45 -6.89 -12.26 3.16
CA LYS A 45 -7.72 -13.24 2.45
C LYS A 45 -8.99 -13.56 3.23
N GLY A 46 -8.88 -13.80 4.53
CA GLY A 46 -10.00 -14.12 5.40
C GLY A 46 -11.00 -12.97 5.55
N ALA A 47 -10.52 -11.74 5.49
CA ALA A 47 -11.38 -10.54 5.49
C ALA A 47 -12.02 -10.23 4.12
N GLY A 48 -11.73 -11.03 3.07
CA GLY A 48 -12.23 -10.79 1.71
C GLY A 48 -11.65 -9.52 1.05
N LEU A 49 -10.46 -9.09 1.49
CA LEU A 49 -9.78 -7.90 0.96
C LEU A 49 -8.87 -8.24 -0.23
N ASP A 50 -8.57 -9.53 -0.45
CA ASP A 50 -7.83 -10.01 -1.61
C ASP A 50 -8.30 -11.43 -2.01
N PRO A 51 -9.13 -11.55 -3.06
CA PRO A 51 -9.66 -10.45 -3.87
C PRO A 51 -10.78 -9.68 -3.17
N LEU A 52 -10.70 -8.35 -3.16
CA LEU A 52 -11.84 -7.50 -2.83
C LEU A 52 -12.73 -7.38 -4.06
N LYS A 53 -14.00 -7.71 -3.93
CA LYS A 53 -15.00 -7.63 -5.01
C LYS A 53 -16.22 -6.89 -4.52
N ILE A 54 -16.55 -5.79 -5.20
CA ILE A 54 -17.74 -4.98 -4.94
C ILE A 54 -18.55 -4.97 -6.24
N LYS A 55 -19.71 -5.61 -6.22
CA LYS A 55 -20.58 -5.66 -7.40
C LYS A 55 -21.24 -4.32 -7.68
N ASN A 56 -21.83 -3.72 -6.67
CA ASN A 56 -22.51 -2.42 -6.77
C ASN A 56 -22.60 -1.81 -5.37
N VAL A 57 -22.17 -0.58 -5.26
CA VAL A 57 -22.39 0.28 -4.09
C VAL A 57 -22.79 1.65 -4.59
N ALA A 58 -23.90 2.16 -4.08
CA ALA A 58 -24.36 3.51 -4.36
C ALA A 58 -24.57 4.27 -3.05
N TYR A 59 -24.25 5.54 -3.07
CA TYR A 59 -24.44 6.46 -1.96
C TYR A 59 -25.14 7.72 -2.43
N GLU A 60 -26.15 8.17 -1.71
CA GLU A 60 -26.86 9.40 -1.99
C GLU A 60 -26.99 10.22 -0.68
N TYR A 61 -26.67 11.50 -0.78
CA TYR A 61 -26.86 12.47 0.30
C TYR A 61 -27.60 13.69 -0.23
N ASN A 62 -28.71 14.03 0.40
CA ASN A 62 -29.58 15.14 0.02
C ASN A 62 -29.64 16.17 1.16
N GLY A 63 -28.74 17.14 1.14
CA GLY A 63 -28.75 18.28 2.05
C GLY A 63 -29.14 19.56 1.35
N ASN A 64 -29.44 20.62 2.10
CA ASN A 64 -29.88 21.90 1.55
C ASN A 64 -28.77 22.63 0.78
N LEU A 65 -27.49 22.42 1.15
CA LEU A 65 -26.33 23.11 0.56
C LEU A 65 -25.49 22.20 -0.33
N LEU A 66 -25.65 20.87 -0.16
CA LEU A 66 -24.90 19.85 -0.88
C LEU A 66 -25.85 18.69 -1.20
N GLN A 67 -25.92 18.32 -2.46
CA GLN A 67 -26.46 17.04 -2.90
C GLN A 67 -25.33 16.23 -3.49
N LEU A 68 -25.18 14.97 -3.10
CA LEU A 68 -24.11 14.08 -3.55
C LEU A 68 -24.72 12.76 -3.99
N LYS A 69 -24.37 12.31 -5.18
CA LYS A 69 -24.61 10.97 -5.67
C LYS A 69 -23.28 10.35 -6.05
N ALA A 70 -23.04 9.13 -5.60
CA ALA A 70 -21.85 8.38 -5.97
C ALA A 70 -22.19 6.92 -6.13
N PHE A 71 -21.55 6.26 -7.08
CA PHE A 71 -21.70 4.82 -7.27
C PHE A 71 -20.38 4.19 -7.74
N VAL A 72 -20.24 2.90 -7.48
CA VAL A 72 -19.15 2.05 -7.97
C VAL A 72 -19.75 0.70 -8.34
N GLU A 73 -19.46 0.24 -9.54
CA GLU A 73 -19.87 -1.05 -10.08
C GLU A 73 -18.67 -1.90 -10.49
N ASP A 74 -18.76 -3.21 -10.22
CA ASP A 74 -17.77 -4.22 -10.59
C ASP A 74 -16.32 -3.82 -10.24
N LEU A 75 -16.13 -3.29 -9.02
CA LEU A 75 -14.78 -3.05 -8.50
C LEU A 75 -14.15 -4.37 -8.07
N GLN A 76 -12.95 -4.62 -8.57
CA GLN A 76 -12.11 -5.72 -8.14
C GLN A 76 -10.71 -5.22 -7.82
N PHE A 77 -10.19 -5.57 -6.64
CA PHE A 77 -8.79 -5.33 -6.24
C PHE A 77 -8.15 -6.66 -5.86
N THR A 78 -6.93 -6.92 -6.38
CA THR A 78 -6.23 -8.17 -6.18
C THR A 78 -4.72 -7.96 -6.02
N GLY A 79 -4.06 -8.94 -5.41
CA GLY A 79 -2.61 -9.05 -5.39
C GLY A 79 -1.94 -8.60 -4.09
N ALA A 80 -2.68 -8.00 -3.15
CA ALA A 80 -2.12 -7.52 -1.88
C ALA A 80 -1.58 -8.65 -1.00
N SER A 81 -2.10 -9.85 -1.15
CA SER A 81 -1.69 -11.05 -0.43
C SER A 81 -0.61 -11.87 -1.14
N ASN A 82 -0.24 -11.50 -2.37
CA ASN A 82 0.76 -12.22 -3.16
C ASN A 82 2.19 -11.76 -2.84
N ILE A 83 2.52 -11.72 -1.55
CA ILE A 83 3.85 -11.29 -1.10
C ILE A 83 4.84 -12.43 -1.31
N VAL A 84 5.92 -12.13 -2.04
CA VAL A 84 7.07 -13.03 -2.25
C VAL A 84 8.22 -12.55 -1.39
N ILE A 85 8.75 -13.43 -0.57
CA ILE A 85 9.92 -13.19 0.27
C ILE A 85 11.15 -13.65 -0.50
N ASN A 86 11.98 -12.71 -0.96
CA ASN A 86 13.22 -13.03 -1.65
C ASN A 86 14.36 -13.28 -0.66
N ASN A 87 14.43 -12.46 0.39
CA ASN A 87 15.45 -12.59 1.43
C ASN A 87 14.92 -12.06 2.77
N LEU A 88 15.19 -12.82 3.83
CA LEU A 88 15.07 -12.39 5.22
C LEU A 88 16.24 -12.99 5.99
N HIS A 89 17.17 -12.16 6.42
CA HIS A 89 18.37 -12.62 7.10
C HIS A 89 18.70 -11.79 8.34
N ASN A 90 18.80 -12.45 9.48
CA ASN A 90 19.20 -11.82 10.73
C ASN A 90 20.67 -12.13 11.05
N ASN A 91 21.51 -11.12 10.97
CA ASN A 91 22.89 -11.21 11.45
C ASN A 91 22.98 -10.72 12.90
N ILE A 92 22.84 -11.65 13.84
CA ILE A 92 22.82 -11.35 15.29
C ILE A 92 24.14 -10.69 15.75
N PHE A 93 25.27 -11.10 15.20
CA PHE A 93 26.59 -10.57 15.58
C PHE A 93 26.74 -9.09 15.22
N LEU A 94 26.16 -8.66 14.09
CA LEU A 94 26.20 -7.28 13.65
C LEU A 94 24.96 -6.49 14.07
N SER A 95 23.98 -7.14 14.68
CA SER A 95 22.66 -6.56 14.98
C SER A 95 22.02 -5.92 13.75
N LEU A 96 22.05 -6.66 12.64
CA LEU A 96 21.53 -6.27 11.33
C LEU A 96 20.50 -7.27 10.86
N TYR A 97 19.39 -6.74 10.34
CA TYR A 97 18.36 -7.53 9.70
C TYR A 97 18.19 -7.06 8.24
N ASP A 98 18.49 -7.95 7.31
CA ASP A 98 18.30 -7.71 5.88
C ASP A 98 16.95 -8.26 5.43
N PHE A 99 16.24 -7.50 4.61
CA PHE A 99 14.95 -7.92 4.06
C PHE A 99 14.84 -7.56 2.58
N ASP A 100 14.14 -8.40 1.83
CA ASP A 100 13.76 -8.16 0.44
C ASP A 100 12.45 -8.90 0.18
N VAL A 101 11.40 -8.12 -0.06
CA VAL A 101 10.07 -8.63 -0.36
C VAL A 101 9.53 -7.97 -1.62
N VAL A 102 8.72 -8.72 -2.37
CA VAL A 102 8.13 -8.26 -3.62
C VAL A 102 6.65 -8.60 -3.62
N ILE A 103 5.82 -7.66 -4.05
CA ILE A 103 4.47 -7.93 -4.52
C ILE A 103 4.53 -7.93 -6.05
N PRO A 104 4.34 -9.09 -6.70
CA PRO A 104 4.52 -9.21 -8.16
C PRO A 104 3.57 -8.29 -8.93
N GLU A 105 2.33 -8.18 -8.48
CA GLU A 105 1.33 -7.33 -9.11
C GLU A 105 0.23 -6.95 -8.13
N LEU A 106 -0.13 -5.66 -8.12
CA LEU A 106 -1.37 -5.14 -7.54
C LEU A 106 -2.26 -4.69 -8.70
N SER A 107 -3.47 -5.20 -8.75
CA SER A 107 -4.42 -4.89 -9.82
C SER A 107 -5.72 -4.34 -9.27
N LEU A 108 -6.20 -3.26 -9.87
CA LEU A 108 -7.50 -2.64 -9.62
C LEU A 108 -8.26 -2.57 -10.94
N THR A 109 -9.49 -3.10 -10.95
CA THR A 109 -10.41 -2.94 -12.08
C THR A 109 -11.71 -2.34 -11.57
N VAL A 110 -12.25 -1.40 -12.32
CA VAL A 110 -13.56 -0.78 -12.05
C VAL A 110 -14.38 -0.85 -13.34
N GLY A 111 -15.53 -1.51 -13.26
CA GLY A 111 -16.45 -1.59 -14.40
C GLY A 111 -17.05 -0.25 -14.73
N ASP A 112 -17.63 0.40 -13.72
CA ASP A 112 -18.11 1.78 -13.83
C ASP A 112 -18.12 2.44 -12.45
N SER A 113 -17.93 3.76 -12.43
CA SER A 113 -18.08 4.55 -11.21
C SER A 113 -18.34 6.01 -11.55
N GLY A 114 -19.09 6.68 -10.69
CA GLY A 114 -19.38 8.09 -10.87
C GLY A 114 -19.62 8.80 -9.56
N ILE A 115 -19.36 10.10 -9.59
CA ILE A 115 -19.71 11.02 -8.54
C ILE A 115 -20.33 12.28 -9.17
N GLU A 116 -21.44 12.71 -8.64
CA GLU A 116 -22.08 13.97 -8.97
C GLU A 116 -22.35 14.74 -7.68
N ALA A 117 -21.83 15.94 -7.59
CA ALA A 117 -22.05 16.82 -6.47
C ALA A 117 -22.66 18.14 -6.95
N ASN A 118 -23.82 18.53 -6.39
CA ASN A 118 -24.40 19.86 -6.57
C ASN A 118 -24.10 20.69 -5.31
N ILE A 119 -23.26 21.71 -5.48
CA ILE A 119 -22.82 22.60 -4.41
C ILE A 119 -23.27 24.01 -4.78
N TRP A 120 -24.29 24.54 -4.09
CA TRP A 120 -24.87 25.87 -4.38
C TRP A 120 -25.17 26.06 -5.88
N GLU A 121 -25.94 25.12 -6.44
CA GLU A 121 -26.35 25.14 -7.86
C GLU A 121 -25.20 24.90 -8.88
N ASN A 122 -23.99 24.70 -8.43
CA ASN A 122 -22.87 24.27 -9.27
C ASN A 122 -22.75 22.75 -9.27
N ILE A 123 -22.89 22.14 -10.44
CA ILE A 123 -22.76 20.70 -10.61
C ILE A 123 -21.33 20.38 -10.98
N VAL A 124 -20.71 19.49 -10.21
CA VAL A 124 -19.41 18.89 -10.47
C VAL A 124 -19.61 17.41 -10.63
N SER A 125 -19.13 16.83 -11.73
CA SER A 125 -19.23 15.39 -11.98
C SER A 125 -17.90 14.80 -12.37
N ALA A 126 -17.68 13.53 -11.99
CA ALA A 126 -16.57 12.73 -12.47
C ALA A 126 -17.01 11.28 -12.64
N GLU A 127 -16.54 10.66 -13.71
CA GLU A 127 -16.72 9.25 -14.03
C GLU A 127 -15.37 8.60 -14.19
N PHE A 128 -15.25 7.36 -13.72
CA PHE A 128 -14.04 6.58 -13.80
C PHE A 128 -14.39 5.11 -14.07
N ARG A 129 -13.74 4.52 -15.06
CA ARG A 129 -13.77 3.08 -15.36
C ARG A 129 -12.45 2.63 -15.95
N GLY A 130 -12.14 1.34 -15.87
CA GLY A 130 -10.95 0.76 -16.47
C GLY A 130 -10.12 -0.04 -15.48
N SER A 131 -8.85 -0.21 -15.80
CA SER A 131 -7.91 -1.02 -15.03
C SER A 131 -6.61 -0.30 -14.76
N LEU A 132 -6.00 -0.64 -13.62
CA LEU A 132 -4.70 -0.16 -13.19
C LEU A 132 -3.95 -1.32 -12.55
N SER A 133 -2.75 -1.64 -13.06
CA SER A 133 -1.84 -2.61 -12.46
C SER A 133 -0.51 -1.96 -12.11
N ILE A 134 0.03 -2.27 -10.93
CA ILE A 134 1.39 -1.90 -10.52
C ILE A 134 2.18 -3.19 -10.38
N LYS A 135 3.26 -3.31 -11.16
CA LYS A 135 4.07 -4.54 -11.25
C LYS A 135 5.34 -4.44 -10.43
N ASN A 136 5.76 -5.58 -9.88
CA ASN A 136 7.03 -5.76 -9.17
C ASN A 136 7.29 -4.66 -8.12
N ILE A 137 6.34 -4.47 -7.21
CA ILE A 137 6.53 -3.56 -6.07
C ILE A 137 7.52 -4.20 -5.12
N ARG A 138 8.76 -3.73 -5.15
CA ARG A 138 9.86 -4.24 -4.32
C ARG A 138 10.09 -3.34 -3.11
N LEU A 139 10.25 -3.97 -1.97
CA LEU A 139 10.66 -3.34 -0.72
C LEU A 139 11.82 -4.14 -0.15
N ALA A 140 13.02 -3.56 -0.20
CA ALA A 140 14.23 -4.17 0.34
C ALA A 140 14.95 -3.20 1.26
N GLY A 141 15.85 -3.72 2.08
CA GLY A 141 16.65 -2.86 2.94
C GLY A 141 17.33 -3.59 4.07
N GLN A 142 17.88 -2.78 4.98
CA GLN A 142 18.59 -3.23 6.14
C GLN A 142 18.15 -2.43 7.36
N VAL A 143 17.85 -3.14 8.44
CA VAL A 143 17.52 -2.58 9.74
C VAL A 143 18.67 -2.86 10.70
N ARG A 144 19.25 -1.81 11.27
CA ARG A 144 20.17 -1.92 12.39
C ARG A 144 19.40 -1.74 13.68
N TYR A 145 19.56 -2.70 14.58
CA TYR A 145 18.87 -2.67 15.87
C TYR A 145 19.88 -2.74 17.03
N ARG A 146 19.42 -2.39 18.22
CA ARG A 146 20.16 -2.50 19.49
C ARG A 146 19.26 -3.11 20.54
N GLY A 147 19.88 -3.78 21.51
CA GLY A 147 19.17 -4.40 22.62
C GLY A 147 18.97 -5.88 22.43
N SER A 148 18.18 -6.47 23.31
CA SER A 148 17.75 -7.85 23.26
C SER A 148 16.25 -7.95 23.51
N LEU A 149 15.67 -9.08 23.20
CA LEU A 149 14.23 -9.30 23.42
C LEU A 149 13.82 -9.23 24.90
N ILE A 150 14.78 -9.40 25.81
CA ILE A 150 14.54 -9.33 27.27
C ILE A 150 14.45 -7.87 27.73
N VAL A 151 15.23 -6.97 27.10
CA VAL A 151 15.35 -5.56 27.51
C VAL A 151 14.56 -4.63 26.56
N GLY A 152 14.11 -5.15 25.43
CA GLY A 152 13.51 -4.41 24.33
C GLY A 152 14.47 -4.25 23.16
N VAL A 153 13.90 -4.11 21.96
CA VAL A 153 14.64 -3.87 20.71
C VAL A 153 14.42 -2.41 20.30
N GLU A 154 15.51 -1.66 20.19
CA GLU A 154 15.53 -0.29 19.66
C GLU A 154 16.03 -0.32 18.21
N ILE A 155 15.30 0.29 17.30
CA ILE A 155 15.74 0.48 15.92
C ILE A 155 16.68 1.68 15.85
N VAL A 156 17.92 1.43 15.50
CA VAL A 156 18.98 2.46 15.39
C VAL A 156 18.96 3.15 14.05
N SER A 157 18.82 2.38 12.97
CA SER A 157 18.75 2.92 11.61
C SER A 157 18.04 1.96 10.67
N ILE A 158 17.42 2.53 9.64
CA ILE A 158 16.81 1.79 8.54
C ILE A 158 17.36 2.35 7.24
N VAL A 159 17.86 1.47 6.39
CA VAL A 159 18.20 1.78 5.00
C VAL A 159 17.15 1.09 4.12
N MET A 160 16.47 1.85 3.27
CA MET A 160 15.41 1.36 2.40
C MET A 160 15.84 1.38 0.94
N GLN A 161 15.37 0.42 0.19
CA GLN A 161 15.49 0.34 -1.27
C GLN A 161 14.13 -0.08 -1.81
N THR A 162 13.42 0.88 -2.40
CA THR A 162 12.11 0.62 -3.00
C THR A 162 12.19 0.69 -4.51
N GLY A 163 11.27 0.03 -5.18
CA GLY A 163 11.14 0.11 -6.62
C GLY A 163 9.80 -0.45 -7.10
N ILE A 164 9.44 -0.10 -8.31
CA ILE A 164 8.33 -0.70 -9.05
C ILE A 164 8.84 -1.11 -10.43
N GLY A 165 8.33 -2.20 -10.97
CA GLY A 165 8.66 -2.66 -12.34
C GLY A 165 7.90 -1.88 -13.41
N GLY A 166 6.81 -1.22 -13.06
CA GLY A 166 6.02 -0.40 -13.97
C GLY A 166 4.58 -0.24 -13.48
N ILE A 167 3.87 0.64 -14.17
CA ILE A 167 2.44 0.85 -14.01
C ILE A 167 1.81 0.63 -15.38
N GLU A 168 0.75 -0.16 -15.45
CA GLU A 168 -0.07 -0.35 -16.63
C GLU A 168 -1.49 0.16 -16.30
N ALA A 169 -1.88 1.23 -16.93
CA ALA A 169 -3.18 1.86 -16.77
C ALA A 169 -3.89 1.93 -18.13
N ASP A 170 -5.13 1.49 -18.13
CA ASP A 170 -6.09 1.70 -19.22
C ASP A 170 -7.39 2.18 -18.56
N VAL A 171 -7.46 3.49 -18.35
CA VAL A 171 -8.56 4.12 -17.63
C VAL A 171 -9.27 5.15 -18.50
N ASN A 172 -10.57 5.19 -18.36
CA ASN A 172 -11.40 6.25 -18.90
C ASN A 172 -11.85 7.17 -17.76
N VAL A 173 -11.55 8.45 -17.90
CA VAL A 173 -11.84 9.47 -16.90
C VAL A 173 -12.51 10.67 -17.55
N ILE A 174 -13.75 10.92 -17.17
CA ILE A 174 -14.52 12.08 -17.61
C ILE A 174 -14.76 12.98 -16.39
N ALA A 175 -14.42 14.26 -16.49
CA ALA A 175 -14.68 15.22 -15.43
C ALA A 175 -15.38 16.45 -15.98
N ASN A 176 -16.54 16.76 -15.45
CA ASN A 176 -17.43 17.86 -15.91
C ASN A 176 -17.68 17.81 -17.43
N GLY A 177 -17.91 16.58 -17.94
CA GLY A 177 -18.17 16.34 -19.37
C GLY A 177 -16.94 16.38 -20.28
N ASN A 178 -15.73 16.61 -19.75
CA ASN A 178 -14.49 16.59 -20.51
C ASN A 178 -13.74 15.26 -20.32
N ASP A 179 -13.28 14.68 -21.41
CA ASP A 179 -12.49 13.46 -21.41
C ASP A 179 -11.01 13.77 -21.12
N HIS A 180 -10.50 13.21 -20.01
CA HIS A 180 -9.11 13.34 -19.56
C HIS A 180 -8.33 12.02 -19.67
N SER A 181 -8.92 10.98 -20.24
CA SER A 181 -8.40 9.61 -20.27
C SER A 181 -6.99 9.53 -20.84
N ALA A 182 -6.76 10.14 -22.00
CA ALA A 182 -5.46 10.09 -22.66
C ALA A 182 -4.34 10.72 -21.80
N ALA A 183 -4.60 11.88 -21.21
CA ALA A 183 -3.61 12.57 -20.37
C ALA A 183 -3.33 11.78 -19.07
N ILE A 184 -4.36 11.19 -18.47
CA ILE A 184 -4.21 10.40 -17.25
C ILE A 184 -3.48 9.09 -17.54
N ASN A 185 -3.78 8.40 -18.63
CA ASN A 185 -3.07 7.18 -19.02
C ASN A 185 -1.57 7.45 -19.29
N VAL A 186 -1.23 8.53 -20.00
CA VAL A 186 0.17 8.95 -20.21
C VAL A 186 0.84 9.27 -18.87
N PHE A 187 0.16 9.99 -17.99
CA PHE A 187 0.71 10.29 -16.67
C PHE A 187 0.98 9.02 -15.85
N LEU A 188 0.02 8.09 -15.81
CA LEU A 188 0.15 6.87 -15.01
C LEU A 188 1.18 5.89 -15.59
N ASN A 189 1.20 5.72 -16.91
CA ASN A 189 2.07 4.74 -17.56
C ASN A 189 3.52 5.21 -17.70
N ASP A 190 3.73 6.51 -17.92
CA ASP A 190 5.04 7.06 -18.27
C ASP A 190 5.58 8.03 -17.21
N THR A 191 4.81 9.09 -16.88
CA THR A 191 5.31 10.17 -16.04
C THR A 191 5.50 9.74 -14.59
N LEU A 192 4.53 9.02 -14.04
CA LEU A 192 4.56 8.61 -12.64
C LEU A 192 5.67 7.60 -12.34
N PRO A 193 5.89 6.51 -13.14
CA PRO A 193 7.01 5.60 -12.93
C PRO A 193 8.37 6.30 -13.01
N ASN A 194 8.56 7.16 -14.00
CA ASN A 194 9.80 7.94 -14.17
C ASN A 194 10.03 8.90 -12.98
N THR A 195 8.97 9.52 -12.48
CA THR A 195 9.04 10.40 -11.31
C THR A 195 9.42 9.61 -10.05
N LEU A 196 8.81 8.44 -9.82
CA LEU A 196 9.14 7.57 -8.69
C LEU A 196 10.60 7.10 -8.74
N GLU A 197 11.10 6.81 -9.94
CA GLU A 197 12.51 6.43 -10.14
C GLU A 197 13.46 7.61 -9.86
N ASN A 198 13.17 8.79 -10.39
CA ASN A 198 14.00 9.98 -10.22
C ASN A 198 14.08 10.43 -8.75
N TYR A 199 13.02 10.24 -7.98
CA TYR A 199 12.96 10.60 -6.55
C TYR A 199 13.10 9.38 -5.62
N ARG A 200 13.66 8.27 -6.11
CA ARG A 200 13.78 7.02 -5.34
C ARG A 200 14.52 7.23 -4.02
N ASN A 201 15.60 7.99 -4.02
CA ASN A 201 16.42 8.20 -2.82
C ASN A 201 15.66 8.99 -1.75
N GLU A 202 14.94 10.02 -2.15
CA GLU A 202 14.11 10.84 -1.25
C GLU A 202 12.93 10.02 -0.69
N ILE A 203 12.31 9.21 -1.55
CA ILE A 203 11.24 8.29 -1.14
C ILE A 203 11.76 7.28 -0.13
N ASN A 204 12.89 6.65 -0.39
CA ASN A 204 13.53 5.70 0.51
C ASN A 204 13.85 6.35 1.88
N ALA A 205 14.42 7.55 1.87
CA ALA A 205 14.73 8.29 3.10
C ALA A 205 13.45 8.67 3.88
N LEU A 206 12.39 9.08 3.18
CA LEU A 206 11.11 9.40 3.80
C LEU A 206 10.46 8.17 4.43
N LEU A 207 10.43 7.05 3.71
CA LEU A 207 9.88 5.80 4.21
C LEU A 207 10.63 5.28 5.43
N ALA A 208 11.97 5.30 5.40
CA ALA A 208 12.79 4.93 6.54
C ALA A 208 12.46 5.77 7.79
N ARG A 209 12.29 7.10 7.63
CA ARG A 209 11.92 8.00 8.74
C ARG A 209 10.52 7.69 9.28
N ILE A 210 9.54 7.45 8.39
CA ILE A 210 8.16 7.13 8.80
C ILE A 210 8.14 5.82 9.58
N ILE A 211 8.82 4.78 9.10
CA ILE A 211 8.88 3.47 9.77
C ILE A 211 9.55 3.60 11.13
N MET A 212 10.70 4.28 11.21
CA MET A 212 11.36 4.55 12.49
C MET A 212 10.47 5.29 13.47
N ALA A 213 9.74 6.31 13.00
CA ALA A 213 8.84 7.09 13.86
C ALA A 213 7.66 6.25 14.39
N ILE A 214 7.15 5.29 13.60
CA ILE A 214 6.08 4.39 14.01
C ILE A 214 6.58 3.41 15.07
N ILE A 215 7.75 2.80 14.84
CA ILE A 215 8.31 1.80 15.75
C ILE A 215 8.72 2.43 17.07
N ASN A 216 9.50 3.52 17.04
CA ASN A 216 10.04 4.16 18.25
C ASN A 216 8.99 4.92 19.08
N ARG A 217 7.76 5.13 18.58
CA ARG A 217 6.66 5.69 19.39
C ARG A 217 6.00 4.67 20.32
N ARG A 218 6.31 3.39 20.18
CA ARG A 218 5.70 2.28 20.93
C ARG A 218 6.63 1.66 21.98
N THR A 219 7.87 2.09 22.01
CA THR A 219 8.84 1.78 23.07
C THR A 219 8.91 2.91 24.09
#